data_af980837dcdf0aa7a5329963b6db1bfe
#
_entry.id   af980837dcdf0aa7a5329963b6db1bfe
#
_cell.length_a   1.000
_cell.length_b   1.000
_cell.length_c   1.000
_cell.angle_alpha   90.00
_cell.angle_beta   90.00
_cell.angle_gamma   90.00
#
_symmetry.space_group_name_H-M   'P 1'
#
loop_
_entity.id
_entity.type
_entity.pdbx_description
1 polymer ?
#
loop_
_entity_poly.entity_id
_entity_poly.type
_entity_poly.pdbx_seq_one_letter_code
_entity_poly.pdbx_strand_id
1 'polypeptide(L)'
;MASTPLSSANTNTTNTALTPLPAGERLFGWRDHAALWLSLGVGLLVMQIGAYLVPALGTQAALTVIVCGSVLGAGLLAWTAKIGCDSGLSSAGLMHATYGSSFARLPVLLNIAQLIGWTTFELVVMRDGTVAIARQSGGFTGTLWPVLTTLLWGAVLLALLSGSMVKLVRKFIGRYGLPLVIASLLWLSWQFLSKANTQGLGALWNRAGDGSMSTLSALDLVIAMPVSWLPLVADFARHGRNGNSALRGTWLGYAVANIWCYALGLLVALTTPSTDLVAALLLAQGGLIALGLILIDEVDNAYGDLYSGSVAGHSLKPGWSVRRWGMALAVLCTALALMLPMHSLEPFLLMLSSVFVPLYGVILARLAGQTNVALLMTQHRVNTSAVAIWLIGVACYHLCAQLAPSWGAALPTLALTFLLALLGRSRTNNAGVSAAA
;
A
#
# COMPACT_ATOMS: atom_id res chain seq x y z
N MET A 1 -10.50 11.21 -57.83
CA MET A 1 -10.63 11.20 -56.35
C MET A 1 -10.63 9.75 -55.90
N ALA A 2 -9.51 9.25 -55.50
CA ALA A 2 -9.34 7.87 -55.06
C ALA A 2 -9.46 7.81 -53.54
N SER A 3 -10.50 7.10 -53.08
CA SER A 3 -10.71 6.80 -51.66
C SER A 3 -9.74 5.73 -51.23
N THR A 4 -8.80 6.12 -50.35
CA THR A 4 -7.89 5.20 -49.64
C THR A 4 -8.71 4.36 -48.65
N PRO A 5 -8.62 3.02 -48.65
CA PRO A 5 -9.32 2.21 -47.66
C PRO A 5 -8.61 2.37 -46.33
N LEU A 6 -9.36 2.68 -45.26
CA LEU A 6 -8.96 2.63 -43.88
C LEU A 6 -8.46 1.21 -43.57
N SER A 7 -7.18 1.10 -43.35
CA SER A 7 -6.52 -0.10 -42.86
C SER A 7 -7.21 -0.58 -41.57
N SER A 8 -7.78 -1.78 -41.64
CA SER A 8 -8.28 -2.51 -40.49
C SER A 8 -7.16 -2.64 -39.47
N ALA A 9 -7.26 -1.86 -38.38
CA ALA A 9 -6.35 -1.95 -37.23
C ALA A 9 -6.41 -3.38 -36.67
N ASN A 10 -5.38 -4.12 -36.94
CA ASN A 10 -5.11 -5.41 -36.35
C ASN A 10 -4.99 -5.16 -34.83
N THR A 11 -6.05 -5.45 -34.07
CA THR A 11 -6.06 -5.36 -32.62
C THR A 11 -5.21 -6.49 -32.03
N ASN A 12 -3.91 -6.43 -32.26
CA ASN A 12 -2.96 -7.12 -31.40
C ASN A 12 -3.17 -6.54 -30.00
N THR A 13 -3.75 -7.31 -29.12
CA THR A 13 -3.93 -6.99 -27.70
C THR A 13 -2.54 -6.82 -27.06
N THR A 14 -1.98 -5.63 -27.19
CA THR A 14 -0.69 -5.29 -26.56
C THR A 14 -0.87 -5.38 -25.05
N ASN A 15 0.02 -6.10 -24.39
CA ASN A 15 0.02 -6.19 -22.93
C ASN A 15 0.52 -4.87 -22.34
N THR A 16 -0.38 -3.89 -22.23
CA THR A 16 -0.08 -2.54 -21.73
C THR A 16 0.45 -2.52 -20.30
N ALA A 17 0.27 -3.60 -19.54
CA ALA A 17 0.83 -3.75 -18.20
C ALA A 17 2.35 -4.04 -18.24
N LEU A 18 2.85 -4.71 -19.27
CA LEU A 18 4.26 -5.08 -19.42
C LEU A 18 5.01 -4.18 -20.41
N THR A 19 4.37 -3.17 -20.99
CA THR A 19 5.02 -2.18 -21.85
C THR A 19 5.26 -0.88 -21.10
N PRO A 20 6.44 -0.23 -21.28
CA PRO A 20 6.67 1.09 -20.69
C PRO A 20 5.64 2.10 -21.17
N LEU A 21 5.14 2.92 -20.23
CA LEU A 21 4.20 3.98 -20.57
C LEU A 21 4.92 5.05 -21.42
N PRO A 22 4.36 5.46 -22.58
CA PRO A 22 4.94 6.48 -23.43
C PRO A 22 5.14 7.81 -22.68
N ALA A 23 6.23 8.54 -22.98
CA ALA A 23 6.57 9.78 -22.29
C ALA A 23 5.44 10.84 -22.35
N GLY A 24 4.69 10.90 -23.49
CA GLY A 24 3.55 11.81 -23.63
C GLY A 24 2.35 11.51 -22.70
N GLU A 25 2.26 10.31 -22.16
CA GLU A 25 1.21 9.90 -21.22
C GLU A 25 1.61 10.07 -19.76
N ARG A 26 2.87 10.44 -19.48
CA ARG A 26 3.41 10.65 -18.13
C ARG A 26 3.11 12.06 -17.66
N LEU A 27 2.06 12.22 -16.87
CA LEU A 27 1.50 13.52 -16.51
C LEU A 27 1.81 13.97 -15.08
N PHE A 28 2.17 13.05 -14.18
CA PHE A 28 2.33 13.34 -12.75
C PHE A 28 3.63 14.09 -12.46
N GLY A 29 3.51 15.22 -11.76
CA GLY A 29 4.62 15.91 -11.12
C GLY A 29 4.77 15.49 -9.64
N TRP A 30 5.72 16.10 -8.92
CA TRP A 30 5.95 15.78 -7.52
C TRP A 30 4.74 16.02 -6.61
N ARG A 31 3.92 17.05 -6.90
CA ARG A 31 2.69 17.37 -6.15
C ARG A 31 1.61 16.32 -6.36
N ASP A 32 1.48 15.80 -7.58
CA ASP A 32 0.51 14.75 -7.86
C ASP A 32 0.87 13.47 -7.09
N HIS A 33 2.17 13.10 -7.04
CA HIS A 33 2.63 11.97 -6.23
C HIS A 33 2.46 12.23 -4.73
N ALA A 34 2.78 13.44 -4.25
CA ALA A 34 2.62 13.77 -2.83
C ALA A 34 1.16 13.74 -2.41
N ALA A 35 0.25 14.30 -3.21
CA ALA A 35 -1.19 14.28 -2.92
C ALA A 35 -1.76 12.86 -2.94
N LEU A 36 -1.39 12.06 -3.94
CA LEU A 36 -1.80 10.66 -4.04
C LEU A 36 -1.34 9.86 -2.82
N TRP A 37 -0.05 9.91 -2.49
CA TRP A 37 0.52 9.11 -1.41
C TRP A 37 0.21 9.67 -0.01
N LEU A 38 -0.17 10.94 0.10
CA LEU A 38 -0.73 11.47 1.34
C LEU A 38 -2.17 10.97 1.53
N SER A 39 -3.00 10.90 0.49
CA SER A 39 -4.33 10.29 0.54
C SER A 39 -4.24 8.80 0.87
N LEU A 40 -3.49 8.01 0.09
CA LEU A 40 -3.33 6.56 0.30
C LEU A 40 -2.59 6.18 1.61
N GLY A 41 -1.95 7.12 2.28
CA GLY A 41 -1.34 6.92 3.59
C GLY A 41 -2.27 7.24 4.76
N VAL A 42 -3.42 7.87 4.51
CA VAL A 42 -4.47 8.08 5.50
C VAL A 42 -5.40 6.87 5.51
N GLY A 43 -5.82 6.43 6.69
CA GLY A 43 -6.81 5.37 6.80
C GLY A 43 -7.02 4.92 8.24
N LEU A 44 -8.19 4.34 8.51
CA LEU A 44 -8.54 3.78 9.82
C LEU A 44 -7.64 2.61 10.19
N LEU A 45 -7.25 1.78 9.20
CA LEU A 45 -6.34 0.65 9.42
C LEU A 45 -4.96 1.12 9.89
N VAL A 46 -4.45 2.23 9.35
CA VAL A 46 -3.19 2.85 9.82
C VAL A 46 -3.33 3.34 11.26
N MET A 47 -4.42 4.05 11.58
CA MET A 47 -4.70 4.49 12.96
C MET A 47 -4.83 3.31 13.93
N GLN A 48 -5.44 2.20 13.50
CA GLN A 48 -5.60 0.99 14.31
C GLN A 48 -4.26 0.39 14.72
N ILE A 49 -3.29 0.31 13.81
CA ILE A 49 -1.93 -0.14 14.14
C ILE A 49 -1.25 0.82 15.11
N GLY A 50 -1.43 2.15 14.95
CA GLY A 50 -0.91 3.13 15.91
C GLY A 50 -1.47 2.92 17.32
N ALA A 51 -2.77 2.63 17.42
CA ALA A 51 -3.42 2.32 18.69
C ALA A 51 -2.93 0.98 19.28
N TYR A 52 -2.61 -0.01 18.45
CA TYR A 52 -2.14 -1.32 18.87
C TYR A 52 -0.75 -1.31 19.53
N LEU A 53 0.07 -0.27 19.28
CA LEU A 53 1.40 -0.16 19.90
C LEU A 53 1.35 0.04 21.41
N VAL A 54 0.22 0.45 21.97
CA VAL A 54 0.00 0.57 23.41
C VAL A 54 -1.06 -0.42 23.87
N PRO A 55 -0.92 -1.03 25.05
CA PRO A 55 0.06 -0.71 26.10
C PRO A 55 1.46 -1.35 25.96
N ALA A 56 1.72 -2.13 24.92
CA ALA A 56 2.95 -2.89 24.74
C ALA A 56 4.21 -2.02 24.84
N LEU A 57 4.21 -0.87 24.17
CA LEU A 57 5.28 0.12 24.23
C LEU A 57 4.87 1.31 25.12
N GLY A 58 5.89 1.94 25.74
CA GLY A 58 5.74 3.27 26.32
C GLY A 58 5.56 4.33 25.23
N THR A 59 4.93 5.46 25.56
CA THR A 59 4.55 6.51 24.59
C THR A 59 5.74 7.02 23.77
N GLN A 60 6.89 7.27 24.40
CA GLN A 60 8.08 7.77 23.71
C GLN A 60 8.64 6.73 22.73
N ALA A 61 8.71 5.45 23.15
CA ALA A 61 9.15 4.37 22.30
C ALA A 61 8.20 4.16 21.11
N ALA A 62 6.89 4.18 21.35
CA ALA A 62 5.87 4.07 20.29
C ALA A 62 5.99 5.20 19.25
N LEU A 63 6.13 6.45 19.69
CA LEU A 63 6.33 7.59 18.77
C LEU A 63 7.64 7.48 17.99
N THR A 64 8.73 7.04 18.64
CA THR A 64 10.02 6.83 17.97
C THR A 64 9.88 5.77 16.86
N VAL A 65 9.24 4.65 17.17
CA VAL A 65 8.98 3.57 16.20
C VAL A 65 8.10 4.05 15.06
N ILE A 66 7.04 4.82 15.36
CA ILE A 66 6.16 5.41 14.34
C ILE A 66 6.95 6.28 13.36
N VAL A 67 7.78 7.21 13.89
CA VAL A 67 8.55 8.12 13.02
C VAL A 67 9.59 7.35 12.22
N CYS A 68 10.42 6.53 12.89
CA CYS A 68 11.49 5.79 12.21
C CYS A 68 10.94 4.80 11.19
N GLY A 69 9.92 4.01 11.56
CA GLY A 69 9.32 3.01 10.68
C GLY A 69 8.62 3.63 9.48
N SER A 70 7.89 4.73 9.69
CA SER A 70 7.22 5.45 8.58
C SER A 70 8.23 6.08 7.61
N VAL A 71 9.31 6.70 8.11
CA VAL A 71 10.36 7.30 7.28
C VAL A 71 11.10 6.23 6.47
N LEU A 72 11.48 5.11 7.11
CA LEU A 72 12.17 4.01 6.45
C LEU A 72 11.27 3.32 5.42
N GLY A 73 10.07 2.94 5.82
CA GLY A 73 9.12 2.26 4.94
C GLY A 73 8.69 3.13 3.76
N ALA A 74 8.37 4.41 3.99
CA ALA A 74 8.09 5.37 2.92
C ALA A 74 9.32 5.58 1.99
N GLY A 75 10.54 5.47 2.52
CA GLY A 75 11.77 5.51 1.74
C GLY A 75 11.87 4.34 0.75
N LEU A 76 11.57 3.12 1.17
CA LEU A 76 11.52 1.93 0.31
C LEU A 76 10.44 2.08 -0.76
N LEU A 77 9.25 2.55 -0.36
CA LEU A 77 8.13 2.82 -1.26
C LEU A 77 8.53 3.85 -2.34
N ALA A 78 9.13 4.96 -1.93
CA ALA A 78 9.57 6.03 -2.81
C ALA A 78 10.70 5.59 -3.76
N TRP A 79 11.61 4.75 -3.29
CA TRP A 79 12.66 4.19 -4.14
C TRP A 79 12.08 3.29 -5.23
N THR A 80 11.11 2.44 -4.86
CA THR A 80 10.37 1.63 -5.84
C THR A 80 9.60 2.49 -6.82
N ALA A 81 8.93 3.56 -6.33
CA ALA A 81 8.25 4.54 -7.17
C ALA A 81 9.20 5.19 -8.20
N LYS A 82 10.42 5.54 -7.77
CA LYS A 82 11.44 6.09 -8.69
C LYS A 82 11.76 5.10 -9.80
N ILE A 83 12.01 3.84 -9.48
CA ILE A 83 12.32 2.79 -10.47
C ILE A 83 11.14 2.60 -11.44
N GLY A 84 9.90 2.53 -10.94
CA GLY A 84 8.69 2.45 -11.76
C GLY A 84 8.50 3.65 -12.68
N CYS A 85 8.76 4.87 -12.18
CA CYS A 85 8.69 6.09 -12.97
C CYS A 85 9.77 6.15 -14.06
N ASP A 86 11.04 5.90 -13.70
CA ASP A 86 12.16 5.97 -14.65
C ASP A 86 12.01 4.92 -15.76
N SER A 87 11.58 3.71 -15.42
CA SER A 87 11.35 2.64 -16.40
C SER A 87 10.05 2.77 -17.18
N GLY A 88 9.05 3.46 -16.63
CA GLY A 88 7.68 3.51 -17.16
C GLY A 88 6.90 2.19 -17.01
N LEU A 89 7.45 1.22 -16.27
CA LEU A 89 6.85 -0.10 -16.09
C LEU A 89 5.87 -0.12 -14.92
N SER A 90 4.89 -1.02 -15.01
CA SER A 90 4.02 -1.40 -13.91
C SER A 90 4.77 -2.21 -12.86
N SER A 91 4.16 -2.41 -11.69
CA SER A 91 4.70 -3.30 -10.65
C SER A 91 4.88 -4.73 -11.17
N ALA A 92 3.94 -5.25 -11.95
CA ALA A 92 4.09 -6.53 -12.65
C ALA A 92 5.31 -6.52 -13.59
N GLY A 93 5.54 -5.42 -14.32
CA GLY A 93 6.71 -5.24 -15.18
C GLY A 93 8.04 -5.32 -14.41
N LEU A 94 8.11 -4.69 -13.21
CA LEU A 94 9.30 -4.77 -12.35
C LEU A 94 9.54 -6.21 -11.85
N MET A 95 8.48 -6.95 -11.51
CA MET A 95 8.59 -8.36 -11.15
C MET A 95 9.10 -9.21 -12.33
N HIS A 96 8.59 -8.98 -13.55
CA HIS A 96 9.06 -9.66 -14.75
C HIS A 96 10.54 -9.35 -15.05
N ALA A 97 10.96 -8.10 -14.92
CA ALA A 97 12.35 -7.69 -15.11
C ALA A 97 13.32 -8.32 -14.10
N THR A 98 12.84 -8.64 -12.90
CA THR A 98 13.66 -9.19 -11.81
C THR A 98 13.70 -10.72 -11.82
N TYR A 99 12.53 -11.37 -11.94
CA TYR A 99 12.39 -12.82 -11.74
C TYR A 99 12.28 -13.62 -13.04
N GLY A 100 12.17 -12.93 -14.18
CA GLY A 100 12.05 -13.53 -15.51
C GLY A 100 10.59 -13.73 -15.94
N SER A 101 10.41 -13.87 -17.26
CA SER A 101 9.08 -13.79 -17.91
C SER A 101 8.08 -14.87 -17.48
N SER A 102 8.53 -16.05 -17.10
CA SER A 102 7.66 -17.14 -16.66
C SER A 102 7.45 -17.16 -15.16
N PHE A 103 8.51 -17.04 -14.36
CA PHE A 103 8.42 -17.16 -12.91
C PHE A 103 7.71 -15.96 -12.27
N ALA A 104 7.86 -14.76 -12.84
CA ALA A 104 7.21 -13.55 -12.33
C ALA A 104 5.68 -13.65 -12.19
N ARG A 105 5.06 -14.60 -12.88
CA ARG A 105 3.62 -14.87 -12.73
C ARG A 105 3.24 -15.24 -11.29
N LEU A 106 4.13 -15.92 -10.56
CA LEU A 106 3.87 -16.30 -9.16
C LEU A 106 3.81 -15.05 -8.24
N PRO A 107 4.85 -14.18 -8.16
CA PRO A 107 4.74 -12.97 -7.35
C PRO A 107 3.62 -12.02 -7.82
N VAL A 108 3.28 -11.98 -9.11
CA VAL A 108 2.11 -11.23 -9.60
C VAL A 108 0.80 -11.81 -9.07
N LEU A 109 0.64 -13.13 -9.02
CA LEU A 109 -0.54 -13.78 -8.43
C LEU A 109 -0.62 -13.52 -6.92
N LEU A 110 0.50 -13.57 -6.21
CA LEU A 110 0.56 -13.23 -4.79
C LEU A 110 0.19 -11.77 -4.55
N ASN A 111 0.61 -10.87 -5.46
CA ASN A 111 0.19 -9.47 -5.41
C ASN A 111 -1.33 -9.32 -5.61
N ILE A 112 -1.92 -9.99 -6.59
CA ILE A 112 -3.39 -9.97 -6.78
C ILE A 112 -4.10 -10.47 -5.53
N ALA A 113 -3.61 -11.57 -4.92
CA ALA A 113 -4.20 -12.13 -3.70
C ALA A 113 -4.15 -11.13 -2.52
N GLN A 114 -3.03 -10.43 -2.31
CA GLN A 114 -2.95 -9.41 -1.27
C GLN A 114 -3.91 -8.23 -1.54
N LEU A 115 -4.02 -7.78 -2.81
CA LEU A 115 -4.89 -6.66 -3.17
C LEU A 115 -6.38 -7.02 -3.01
N ILE A 116 -6.75 -8.28 -3.26
CA ILE A 116 -8.07 -8.82 -2.90
C ILE A 116 -8.28 -8.76 -1.38
N GLY A 117 -7.28 -9.16 -0.61
CA GLY A 117 -7.32 -9.08 0.85
C GLY A 117 -7.51 -7.66 1.34
N TRP A 118 -6.68 -6.71 0.88
CA TRP A 118 -6.78 -5.29 1.24
C TRP A 118 -8.13 -4.69 0.88
N THR A 119 -8.58 -4.80 -0.39
CA THR A 119 -9.91 -4.30 -0.78
C THR A 119 -11.03 -4.89 0.06
N THR A 120 -10.91 -6.17 0.47
CA THR A 120 -11.90 -6.81 1.33
C THR A 120 -11.88 -6.22 2.75
N PHE A 121 -10.69 -5.96 3.32
CA PHE A 121 -10.54 -5.23 4.59
C PHE A 121 -11.15 -3.84 4.52
N GLU A 122 -10.82 -3.05 3.49
CA GLU A 122 -11.37 -1.70 3.29
C GLU A 122 -12.90 -1.70 3.21
N LEU A 123 -13.48 -2.63 2.46
CA LEU A 123 -14.95 -2.78 2.39
C LEU A 123 -15.56 -3.13 3.75
N VAL A 124 -14.90 -3.97 4.56
CA VAL A 124 -15.36 -4.29 5.92
C VAL A 124 -15.25 -3.08 6.83
N VAL A 125 -14.16 -2.32 6.77
CA VAL A 125 -13.96 -1.08 7.55
C VAL A 125 -14.99 -0.02 7.17
N MET A 126 -15.21 0.20 5.87
CA MET A 126 -16.24 1.14 5.38
C MET A 126 -17.62 0.71 5.80
N ARG A 127 -17.96 -0.57 5.74
CA ARG A 127 -19.22 -1.14 6.24
C ARG A 127 -19.41 -0.86 7.72
N ASP A 128 -18.44 -1.28 8.54
CA ASP A 128 -18.56 -1.24 9.99
C ASP A 128 -18.59 0.21 10.50
N GLY A 129 -17.76 1.08 9.92
CA GLY A 129 -17.79 2.51 10.21
C GLY A 129 -19.12 3.17 9.84
N THR A 130 -19.68 2.84 8.68
CA THR A 130 -20.99 3.37 8.24
C THR A 130 -22.12 2.89 9.16
N VAL A 131 -22.09 1.62 9.54
CA VAL A 131 -23.08 1.06 10.50
C VAL A 131 -22.95 1.70 11.87
N ALA A 132 -21.73 1.95 12.35
CA ALA A 132 -21.49 2.63 13.62
C ALA A 132 -22.02 4.08 13.62
N ILE A 133 -21.78 4.83 12.54
CA ILE A 133 -22.34 6.17 12.32
C ILE A 133 -23.88 6.13 12.35
N ALA A 134 -24.49 5.20 11.61
CA ALA A 134 -25.94 5.07 11.53
C ALA A 134 -26.57 4.75 12.89
N ARG A 135 -25.96 3.85 13.67
CA ARG A 135 -26.42 3.50 15.03
C ARG A 135 -26.38 4.70 15.97
N GLN A 136 -25.29 5.47 15.96
CA GLN A 136 -25.15 6.64 16.83
C GLN A 136 -26.12 7.77 16.45
N SER A 137 -26.49 7.87 15.17
CA SER A 137 -27.49 8.86 14.69
C SER A 137 -28.94 8.49 15.00
N GLY A 138 -29.18 7.44 15.80
CA GLY A 138 -30.55 7.03 16.23
C GLY A 138 -31.32 6.23 15.16
N GLY A 139 -30.66 5.79 14.09
CA GLY A 139 -31.25 4.97 13.04
C GLY A 139 -30.66 3.55 13.00
N PHE A 140 -31.41 2.62 12.49
CA PHE A 140 -30.93 1.40 11.82
C PHE A 140 -30.16 0.36 12.66
N THR A 141 -30.89 -0.47 13.37
CA THR A 141 -30.32 -1.57 14.18
C THR A 141 -30.51 -2.98 13.56
N GLY A 142 -30.95 -3.09 12.32
CA GLY A 142 -31.26 -4.38 11.70
C GLY A 142 -30.05 -5.12 11.12
N THR A 143 -30.15 -6.44 11.01
CA THR A 143 -29.11 -7.33 10.42
C THR A 143 -28.85 -7.10 8.92
N LEU A 144 -29.76 -6.42 8.22
CA LEU A 144 -29.64 -6.06 6.80
C LEU A 144 -28.66 -4.91 6.53
N TRP A 145 -28.40 -4.04 7.54
CA TRP A 145 -27.55 -2.86 7.33
C TRP A 145 -26.12 -3.17 6.92
N PRO A 146 -25.42 -4.11 7.57
CA PRO A 146 -24.08 -4.51 7.11
C PRO A 146 -24.06 -4.99 5.64
N VAL A 147 -25.11 -5.71 5.22
CA VAL A 147 -25.24 -6.17 3.82
C VAL A 147 -25.44 -4.98 2.87
N LEU A 148 -26.40 -4.10 3.18
CA LEU A 148 -26.73 -2.95 2.33
C LEU A 148 -25.52 -1.99 2.21
N THR A 149 -24.82 -1.72 3.30
CA THR A 149 -23.65 -0.85 3.30
C THR A 149 -22.48 -1.48 2.55
N THR A 150 -22.24 -2.77 2.66
CA THR A 150 -21.22 -3.46 1.84
C THR A 150 -21.56 -3.38 0.35
N LEU A 151 -22.80 -3.63 -0.03
CA LEU A 151 -23.24 -3.51 -1.43
C LEU A 151 -23.16 -2.08 -1.95
N LEU A 152 -23.48 -1.09 -1.11
CA LEU A 152 -23.33 0.34 -1.45
C LEU A 152 -21.87 0.68 -1.79
N TRP A 153 -20.93 0.35 -0.89
CA TRP A 153 -19.51 0.64 -1.11
C TRP A 153 -18.95 -0.15 -2.30
N GLY A 154 -19.34 -1.42 -2.47
CA GLY A 154 -19.00 -2.20 -3.67
C GLY A 154 -19.50 -1.55 -4.96
N ALA A 155 -20.72 -1.00 -4.97
CA ALA A 155 -21.27 -0.27 -6.11
C ALA A 155 -20.50 1.04 -6.39
N VAL A 156 -20.07 1.76 -5.35
CA VAL A 156 -19.22 2.95 -5.48
C VAL A 156 -17.89 2.59 -6.16
N LEU A 157 -17.22 1.53 -5.71
CA LEU A 157 -15.97 1.06 -6.32
C LEU A 157 -16.16 0.67 -7.80
N LEU A 158 -17.23 -0.05 -8.13
CA LEU A 158 -17.58 -0.40 -9.52
C LEU A 158 -17.80 0.85 -10.39
N ALA A 159 -18.47 1.86 -9.85
CA ALA A 159 -18.69 3.13 -10.56
C ALA A 159 -17.36 3.87 -10.83
N LEU A 160 -16.45 3.92 -9.84
CA LEU A 160 -15.14 4.56 -9.97
C LEU A 160 -14.24 3.85 -10.98
N LEU A 161 -14.25 2.51 -11.02
CA LEU A 161 -13.51 1.71 -12.00
C LEU A 161 -13.96 1.95 -13.46
N SER A 162 -15.13 2.54 -13.66
CA SER A 162 -15.57 2.97 -15.00
C SER A 162 -14.85 4.24 -15.48
N GLY A 163 -14.21 4.98 -14.59
CA GLY A 163 -13.52 6.24 -14.85
C GLY A 163 -12.06 6.10 -15.25
N SER A 164 -11.33 7.24 -15.23
CA SER A 164 -9.89 7.31 -15.50
C SER A 164 -9.13 7.59 -14.20
N MET A 165 -8.17 6.73 -13.85
CA MET A 165 -7.29 6.88 -12.68
C MET A 165 -6.62 8.27 -12.63
N VAL A 166 -6.05 8.75 -13.74
CA VAL A 166 -5.39 10.05 -13.80
C VAL A 166 -6.35 11.21 -13.50
N LYS A 167 -7.61 11.11 -13.98
CA LYS A 167 -8.63 12.13 -13.69
C LYS A 167 -9.07 12.09 -12.23
N LEU A 168 -9.22 10.89 -11.67
CA LEU A 168 -9.57 10.70 -10.26
C LEU A 168 -8.50 11.36 -9.37
N VAL A 169 -7.24 10.99 -9.53
CA VAL A 169 -6.11 11.54 -8.74
C VAL A 169 -6.02 13.06 -8.85
N ARG A 170 -5.98 13.61 -10.08
CA ARG A 170 -5.72 15.05 -10.26
C ARG A 170 -6.91 15.95 -10.00
N LYS A 171 -8.14 15.50 -10.30
CA LYS A 171 -9.33 16.35 -10.21
C LYS A 171 -10.12 16.14 -8.94
N PHE A 172 -10.20 14.92 -8.43
CA PHE A 172 -11.03 14.61 -7.27
C PHE A 172 -10.20 14.54 -6.00
N ILE A 173 -9.24 13.62 -5.91
CA ILE A 173 -8.41 13.45 -4.71
C ILE A 173 -7.67 14.75 -4.37
N GLY A 174 -6.87 15.28 -5.30
CA GLY A 174 -6.04 16.46 -5.04
C GLY A 174 -6.82 17.76 -4.82
N ARG A 175 -8.06 17.88 -5.32
CA ARG A 175 -8.82 19.15 -5.24
C ARG A 175 -9.87 19.16 -4.13
N TYR A 176 -10.51 18.05 -3.86
CA TYR A 176 -11.65 17.99 -2.93
C TYR A 176 -11.42 16.97 -1.80
N GLY A 177 -11.06 15.74 -2.11
CA GLY A 177 -10.92 14.67 -1.12
C GLY A 177 -9.89 15.02 -0.07
N LEU A 178 -8.64 15.21 -0.48
CA LEU A 178 -7.52 15.47 0.41
C LEU A 178 -7.71 16.68 1.34
N PRO A 179 -8.17 17.88 0.89
CA PRO A 179 -8.43 18.98 1.82
C PRO A 179 -9.46 18.66 2.91
N LEU A 180 -10.51 17.90 2.58
CA LEU A 180 -11.55 17.51 3.55
C LEU A 180 -10.99 16.50 4.56
N VAL A 181 -10.21 15.54 4.12
CA VAL A 181 -9.56 14.56 4.97
C VAL A 181 -8.53 15.21 5.89
N ILE A 182 -7.71 16.13 5.39
CA ILE A 182 -6.78 16.90 6.22
C ILE A 182 -7.54 17.70 7.29
N ALA A 183 -8.65 18.34 6.94
CA ALA A 183 -9.47 19.06 7.90
C ALA A 183 -10.02 18.12 9.00
N SER A 184 -10.44 16.92 8.64
CA SER A 184 -10.90 15.89 9.59
C SER A 184 -9.79 15.42 10.52
N LEU A 185 -8.60 15.15 9.97
CA LEU A 185 -7.43 14.76 10.77
C LEU A 185 -7.00 15.88 11.73
N LEU A 186 -6.98 17.13 11.29
CA LEU A 186 -6.70 18.29 12.14
C LEU A 186 -7.71 18.41 13.26
N TRP A 187 -9.00 18.25 12.94
CA TRP A 187 -10.08 18.31 13.93
C TRP A 187 -9.96 17.21 14.98
N LEU A 188 -9.78 15.96 14.57
CA LEU A 188 -9.59 14.83 15.48
C LEU A 188 -8.32 15.00 16.31
N SER A 189 -7.22 15.42 15.70
CA SER A 189 -5.97 15.70 16.42
C SER A 189 -6.17 16.76 17.50
N TRP A 190 -6.87 17.83 17.20
CA TRP A 190 -7.23 18.86 18.17
C TRP A 190 -8.05 18.31 19.33
N GLN A 191 -9.09 17.54 19.04
CA GLN A 191 -9.96 16.94 20.07
C GLN A 191 -9.18 16.02 21.02
N PHE A 192 -8.39 15.11 20.48
CA PHE A 192 -7.63 14.16 21.29
C PHE A 192 -6.44 14.78 22.01
N LEU A 193 -5.78 15.80 21.42
CA LEU A 193 -4.75 16.59 22.10
C LEU A 193 -5.35 17.41 23.24
N SER A 194 -6.52 18.03 23.06
CA SER A 194 -7.23 18.72 24.14
C SER A 194 -7.58 17.78 25.27
N LYS A 195 -8.05 16.57 24.97
CA LYS A 195 -8.33 15.51 25.93
C LYS A 195 -7.06 15.05 26.66
N ALA A 196 -5.96 14.86 25.94
CA ALA A 196 -4.67 14.52 26.53
C ALA A 196 -4.16 15.62 27.49
N ASN A 197 -4.36 16.88 27.12
CA ASN A 197 -3.99 18.00 27.99
C ASN A 197 -4.78 17.99 29.31
N THR A 198 -6.07 17.68 29.29
CA THR A 198 -6.89 17.57 30.52
C THR A 198 -6.52 16.38 31.40
N GLN A 199 -5.98 15.31 30.80
CA GLN A 199 -5.49 14.12 31.50
C GLN A 199 -4.04 14.26 32.03
N GLY A 200 -3.34 15.30 31.61
CA GLY A 200 -1.94 15.56 32.00
C GLY A 200 -0.95 15.03 30.97
N LEU A 201 -0.53 15.89 30.04
CA LEU A 201 0.43 15.54 28.96
C LEU A 201 1.72 14.90 29.46
N GLY A 202 2.26 15.38 30.61
CA GLY A 202 3.49 14.82 31.19
C GLY A 202 3.32 13.35 31.63
N ALA A 203 2.19 13.01 32.21
CA ALA A 203 1.88 11.63 32.62
C ALA A 203 1.74 10.71 31.42
N LEU A 204 1.02 11.15 30.38
CA LEU A 204 0.87 10.40 29.13
C LEU A 204 2.19 10.26 28.38
N TRP A 205 3.01 11.30 28.34
CA TRP A 205 4.32 11.28 27.68
C TRP A 205 5.28 10.28 28.34
N ASN A 206 5.29 10.21 29.69
CA ASN A 206 6.16 9.33 30.47
C ASN A 206 5.52 7.97 30.77
N ARG A 207 4.38 7.64 30.16
CA ARG A 207 3.75 6.34 30.35
C ARG A 207 4.67 5.22 29.88
N ALA A 208 4.99 4.29 30.79
CA ALA A 208 5.74 3.09 30.49
C ALA A 208 4.88 2.08 29.72
N GLY A 209 5.52 1.27 28.88
CA GLY A 209 4.90 0.08 28.29
C GLY A 209 4.92 -1.10 29.24
N ASP A 210 4.09 -2.11 28.96
CA ASP A 210 4.11 -3.38 29.70
C ASP A 210 5.20 -4.36 29.21
N GLY A 211 5.88 -4.02 28.10
CA GLY A 211 6.96 -4.81 27.52
C GLY A 211 6.53 -6.05 26.77
N SER A 212 5.23 -6.22 26.49
CA SER A 212 4.71 -7.38 25.74
C SER A 212 5.17 -7.43 24.27
N MET A 213 5.67 -6.30 23.74
CA MET A 213 6.25 -6.21 22.39
C MET A 213 7.63 -5.52 22.46
N SER A 214 8.61 -6.05 21.71
CA SER A 214 9.90 -5.37 21.58
C SER A 214 9.80 -4.17 20.63
N THR A 215 10.69 -3.19 20.80
CA THR A 215 10.76 -2.00 19.93
C THR A 215 11.02 -2.37 18.46
N LEU A 216 11.83 -3.40 18.20
CA LEU A 216 12.12 -3.84 16.84
C LEU A 216 10.95 -4.60 16.21
N SER A 217 10.20 -5.41 16.98
CA SER A 217 8.97 -6.04 16.49
C SER A 217 7.89 -5.00 16.18
N ALA A 218 7.78 -3.96 17.01
CA ALA A 218 6.89 -2.83 16.75
C ALA A 218 7.32 -2.05 15.48
N LEU A 219 8.64 -1.90 15.26
CA LEU A 219 9.17 -1.28 14.05
C LEU A 219 8.81 -2.08 12.80
N ASP A 220 8.87 -3.41 12.84
CA ASP A 220 8.43 -4.28 11.76
C ASP A 220 6.95 -4.06 11.43
N LEU A 221 6.11 -3.97 12.46
CA LEU A 221 4.68 -3.75 12.28
C LEU A 221 4.39 -2.38 11.63
N VAL A 222 5.10 -1.32 12.03
CA VAL A 222 4.98 0.00 11.42
C VAL A 222 5.49 0.01 9.97
N ILE A 223 6.60 -0.68 9.67
CA ILE A 223 7.15 -0.79 8.31
C ILE A 223 6.26 -1.66 7.42
N ALA A 224 5.55 -2.64 7.97
CA ALA A 224 4.71 -3.56 7.20
C ALA A 224 3.64 -2.83 6.36
N MET A 225 3.08 -1.73 6.85
CA MET A 225 2.08 -0.94 6.12
C MET A 225 2.66 -0.33 4.83
N PRO A 226 3.73 0.50 4.84
CA PRO A 226 4.33 0.98 3.59
C PRO A 226 4.89 -0.14 2.70
N VAL A 227 5.34 -1.26 3.27
CA VAL A 227 5.82 -2.42 2.50
C VAL A 227 4.69 -3.08 1.73
N SER A 228 3.48 -3.15 2.25
CA SER A 228 2.32 -3.71 1.56
C SER A 228 1.97 -2.94 0.27
N TRP A 229 2.37 -1.68 0.17
CA TRP A 229 2.20 -0.84 -1.03
C TRP A 229 3.32 -1.00 -2.07
N LEU A 230 4.45 -1.64 -1.75
CA LEU A 230 5.55 -1.85 -2.70
C LEU A 230 5.09 -2.56 -3.98
N PRO A 231 4.24 -3.62 -3.90
CA PRO A 231 3.81 -4.37 -5.09
C PRO A 231 2.86 -3.65 -6.02
N LEU A 232 2.47 -2.41 -5.70
CA LEU A 232 1.55 -1.63 -6.52
C LEU A 232 2.04 -0.20 -6.83
N VAL A 233 3.05 0.31 -6.10
CA VAL A 233 3.50 1.70 -6.24
C VAL A 233 3.92 2.08 -7.66
N ALA A 234 4.52 1.15 -8.42
CA ALA A 234 4.97 1.42 -9.79
C ALA A 234 3.80 1.58 -10.77
N ASP A 235 2.62 1.02 -10.48
CA ASP A 235 1.42 1.18 -11.31
C ASP A 235 0.94 2.64 -11.37
N PHE A 236 1.19 3.39 -10.30
CA PHE A 236 0.94 4.83 -10.21
C PHE A 236 2.17 5.64 -10.64
N ALA A 237 3.35 5.24 -10.18
CA ALA A 237 4.58 5.99 -10.40
C ALA A 237 4.98 6.06 -11.88
N ARG A 238 4.66 5.05 -12.69
CA ARG A 238 4.91 5.05 -14.15
C ARG A 238 4.25 6.21 -14.89
N HIS A 239 3.22 6.84 -14.31
CA HIS A 239 2.59 8.05 -14.84
C HIS A 239 3.36 9.33 -14.50
N GLY A 240 4.47 9.24 -13.77
CA GLY A 240 5.34 10.35 -13.42
C GLY A 240 6.23 10.80 -14.57
N ARG A 241 6.47 12.11 -14.66
CA ARG A 241 7.35 12.73 -15.66
C ARG A 241 8.83 12.52 -15.34
N ASN A 242 9.17 12.41 -14.05
CA ASN A 242 10.54 12.38 -13.56
C ASN A 242 10.64 11.53 -12.29
N GLY A 243 11.59 10.59 -12.26
CA GLY A 243 11.75 9.67 -11.15
C GLY A 243 12.11 10.33 -9.82
N ASN A 244 12.87 11.44 -9.82
CA ASN A 244 13.17 12.17 -8.60
C ASN A 244 11.93 12.89 -8.05
N SER A 245 11.02 13.34 -8.93
CA SER A 245 9.72 13.89 -8.53
C SER A 245 8.82 12.80 -7.94
N ALA A 246 8.80 11.61 -8.53
CA ALA A 246 8.09 10.46 -7.98
C ALA A 246 8.65 10.07 -6.61
N LEU A 247 9.98 9.96 -6.46
CA LEU A 247 10.63 9.67 -5.20
C LEU A 247 10.25 10.67 -4.11
N ARG A 248 10.48 11.97 -4.36
CA ARG A 248 10.23 13.02 -3.36
C ARG A 248 8.76 13.10 -2.98
N GLY A 249 7.86 13.07 -3.98
CA GLY A 249 6.43 13.17 -3.74
C GLY A 249 5.91 11.96 -2.96
N THR A 250 6.26 10.76 -3.36
CA THR A 250 5.86 9.52 -2.66
C THR A 250 6.39 9.49 -1.23
N TRP A 251 7.68 9.79 -1.04
CA TRP A 251 8.29 9.77 0.30
C TRP A 251 7.63 10.76 1.26
N LEU A 252 7.54 12.02 0.86
CA LEU A 252 6.96 13.07 1.71
C LEU A 252 5.46 12.82 1.96
N GLY A 253 4.70 12.52 0.91
CA GLY A 253 3.26 12.28 1.04
C GLY A 253 2.95 11.14 1.99
N TYR A 254 3.53 9.97 1.73
CA TYR A 254 3.27 8.78 2.53
C TYR A 254 3.82 8.86 3.95
N ALA A 255 5.06 9.34 4.14
CA ALA A 255 5.64 9.46 5.48
C ALA A 255 4.83 10.40 6.38
N VAL A 256 4.40 11.55 5.86
CA VAL A 256 3.58 12.52 6.63
C VAL A 256 2.24 11.90 7.02
N ALA A 257 1.52 11.29 6.07
CA ALA A 257 0.23 10.68 6.34
C ALA A 257 0.35 9.53 7.35
N ASN A 258 1.33 8.66 7.13
CA ASN A 258 1.55 7.48 7.95
C ASN A 258 1.92 7.84 9.40
N ILE A 259 2.86 8.78 9.59
CA ILE A 259 3.22 9.31 10.93
C ILE A 259 1.99 9.93 11.59
N TRP A 260 1.23 10.74 10.87
CA TRP A 260 0.07 11.42 11.43
C TRP A 260 -1.01 10.43 11.88
N CYS A 261 -1.39 9.49 11.01
CA CYS A 261 -2.43 8.53 11.32
C CYS A 261 -2.03 7.57 12.45
N TYR A 262 -0.79 7.06 12.44
CA TYR A 262 -0.29 6.25 13.55
C TYR A 262 -0.28 7.03 14.87
N ALA A 263 0.24 8.26 14.85
CA ALA A 263 0.30 9.09 16.06
C ALA A 263 -1.10 9.46 16.56
N LEU A 264 -2.05 9.70 15.66
CA LEU A 264 -3.44 9.93 16.03
C LEU A 264 -4.07 8.68 16.65
N GLY A 265 -3.88 7.50 16.07
CA GLY A 265 -4.34 6.23 16.64
C GLY A 265 -3.74 5.96 18.03
N LEU A 266 -2.42 6.16 18.18
CA LEU A 266 -1.74 6.11 19.47
C LEU A 266 -2.37 7.07 20.50
N LEU A 267 -2.60 8.32 20.10
CA LEU A 267 -3.19 9.35 20.96
C LEU A 267 -4.61 9.00 21.39
N VAL A 268 -5.42 8.46 20.47
CA VAL A 268 -6.78 7.95 20.77
C VAL A 268 -6.71 6.86 21.84
N ALA A 269 -5.83 5.86 21.66
CA ALA A 269 -5.69 4.75 22.60
C ALA A 269 -5.15 5.21 23.98
N LEU A 270 -4.26 6.19 24.02
CA LEU A 270 -3.75 6.75 25.27
C LEU A 270 -4.81 7.53 26.07
N THR A 271 -5.77 8.15 25.38
CA THR A 271 -6.75 9.06 26.00
C THR A 271 -8.13 8.46 26.18
N THR A 272 -8.42 7.31 25.56
CA THR A 272 -9.75 6.70 25.57
C THR A 272 -9.64 5.23 25.99
N PRO A 273 -10.40 4.78 27.00
CA PRO A 273 -10.35 3.40 27.49
C PRO A 273 -11.07 2.39 26.57
N SER A 274 -11.34 2.73 25.33
CA SER A 274 -11.99 1.84 24.36
C SER A 274 -10.95 1.04 23.57
N THR A 275 -11.20 -0.24 23.39
CA THR A 275 -10.41 -1.11 22.50
C THR A 275 -10.84 -0.98 21.03
N ASP A 276 -12.00 -0.37 20.77
CA ASP A 276 -12.54 -0.12 19.44
C ASP A 276 -12.25 1.33 19.02
N LEU A 277 -11.39 1.47 18.02
CA LEU A 277 -10.94 2.76 17.47
C LEU A 277 -12.12 3.56 16.90
N VAL A 278 -13.04 2.91 16.17
CA VAL A 278 -14.20 3.57 15.55
C VAL A 278 -15.11 4.15 16.63
N ALA A 279 -15.41 3.35 17.67
CA ALA A 279 -16.20 3.82 18.81
C ALA A 279 -15.50 4.99 19.53
N ALA A 280 -14.19 4.93 19.70
CA ALA A 280 -13.42 6.02 20.33
C ALA A 280 -13.46 7.32 19.52
N LEU A 281 -13.33 7.23 18.18
CA LEU A 281 -13.42 8.38 17.28
C LEU A 281 -14.82 9.02 17.30
N LEU A 282 -15.87 8.19 17.37
CA LEU A 282 -17.25 8.66 17.46
C LEU A 282 -17.56 9.42 18.76
N LEU A 283 -16.80 9.20 19.83
CA LEU A 283 -16.93 9.95 21.09
C LEU A 283 -16.37 11.38 21.00
N ALA A 284 -15.57 11.70 19.99
CA ALA A 284 -15.09 13.06 19.78
C ALA A 284 -16.22 13.98 19.32
N GLN A 285 -16.16 15.26 19.69
CA GLN A 285 -17.12 16.25 19.19
C GLN A 285 -16.99 16.36 17.66
N GLY A 286 -18.10 16.19 16.93
CA GLY A 286 -18.08 16.13 15.47
C GLY A 286 -17.44 14.85 14.91
N GLY A 287 -17.21 13.84 15.74
CA GLY A 287 -16.61 12.55 15.35
C GLY A 287 -17.37 11.84 14.23
N LEU A 288 -18.69 11.95 14.19
CA LEU A 288 -19.54 11.44 13.10
C LEU A 288 -19.12 11.98 11.73
N ILE A 289 -18.89 13.31 11.64
CA ILE A 289 -18.52 13.96 10.38
C ILE A 289 -17.07 13.59 10.01
N ALA A 290 -16.17 13.66 10.99
CA ALA A 290 -14.77 13.34 10.78
C ALA A 290 -14.57 11.87 10.32
N LEU A 291 -15.23 10.93 11.00
CA LEU A 291 -15.23 9.51 10.61
C LEU A 291 -15.85 9.32 9.23
N GLY A 292 -16.99 9.96 8.94
CA GLY A 292 -17.62 9.88 7.62
C GLY A 292 -16.70 10.34 6.48
N LEU A 293 -15.92 11.40 6.69
CA LEU A 293 -14.95 11.88 5.71
C LEU A 293 -13.76 10.91 5.55
N ILE A 294 -13.30 10.29 6.64
CA ILE A 294 -12.25 9.26 6.58
C ILE A 294 -12.76 8.02 5.82
N LEU A 295 -14.02 7.60 6.06
CA LEU A 295 -14.60 6.47 5.31
C LEU A 295 -14.73 6.76 3.81
N ILE A 296 -14.94 8.01 3.42
CA ILE A 296 -14.92 8.41 2.00
C ILE A 296 -13.49 8.32 1.44
N ASP A 297 -12.47 8.64 2.23
CA ASP A 297 -11.07 8.52 1.83
C ASP A 297 -10.62 7.06 1.72
N GLU A 298 -11.16 6.14 2.54
CA GLU A 298 -10.89 4.69 2.40
C GLU A 298 -11.29 4.15 1.01
N VAL A 299 -12.20 4.82 0.31
CA VAL A 299 -12.54 4.49 -1.09
C VAL A 299 -11.33 4.62 -2.02
N ASP A 300 -10.43 5.58 -1.75
CA ASP A 300 -9.21 5.77 -2.53
C ASP A 300 -8.26 4.59 -2.37
N ASN A 301 -8.13 4.06 -1.15
CA ASN A 301 -7.31 2.89 -0.83
C ASN A 301 -7.85 1.66 -1.56
N ALA A 302 -9.14 1.35 -1.39
CA ALA A 302 -9.79 0.24 -2.07
C ALA A 302 -9.73 0.37 -3.61
N TYR A 303 -9.89 1.58 -4.15
CA TYR A 303 -9.74 1.83 -5.58
C TYR A 303 -8.29 1.62 -6.03
N GLY A 304 -7.32 2.05 -5.24
CA GLY A 304 -5.89 1.88 -5.49
C GLY A 304 -5.51 0.41 -5.66
N ASP A 305 -5.98 -0.42 -4.74
CA ASP A 305 -5.78 -1.86 -4.77
C ASP A 305 -6.44 -2.51 -5.99
N LEU A 306 -7.70 -2.17 -6.27
CA LEU A 306 -8.43 -2.69 -7.42
C LEU A 306 -7.79 -2.26 -8.74
N TYR A 307 -7.33 -1.02 -8.86
CA TYR A 307 -6.62 -0.54 -10.05
C TYR A 307 -5.33 -1.33 -10.28
N SER A 308 -4.51 -1.49 -9.25
CA SER A 308 -3.26 -2.24 -9.34
C SER A 308 -3.51 -3.73 -9.59
N GLY A 309 -4.48 -4.34 -8.90
CA GLY A 309 -4.92 -5.72 -9.14
C GLY A 309 -5.39 -5.93 -10.58
N SER A 310 -6.05 -4.92 -11.17
CA SER A 310 -6.50 -4.95 -12.57
C SER A 310 -5.32 -4.92 -13.55
N VAL A 311 -4.31 -4.09 -13.29
CA VAL A 311 -3.08 -4.02 -14.08
C VAL A 311 -2.31 -5.34 -13.97
N ALA A 312 -2.18 -5.88 -12.76
CA ALA A 312 -1.55 -7.17 -12.50
C ALA A 312 -2.29 -8.31 -13.22
N GLY A 313 -3.63 -8.35 -13.14
CA GLY A 313 -4.46 -9.33 -13.85
C GLY A 313 -4.33 -9.24 -15.36
N HIS A 314 -4.30 -8.02 -15.92
CA HIS A 314 -4.06 -7.81 -17.34
C HIS A 314 -2.68 -8.31 -17.78
N SER A 315 -1.66 -8.20 -16.94
CA SER A 315 -0.32 -8.74 -17.23
C SER A 315 -0.33 -10.26 -17.42
N LEU A 316 -1.18 -10.97 -16.67
CA LEU A 316 -1.32 -12.43 -16.73
C LEU A 316 -2.21 -12.89 -17.90
N LYS A 317 -3.28 -12.15 -18.17
CA LYS A 317 -4.27 -12.46 -19.22
C LYS A 317 -4.62 -11.21 -20.01
N PRO A 318 -3.82 -10.84 -21.03
CA PRO A 318 -4.01 -9.60 -21.82
C PRO A 318 -5.31 -9.55 -22.60
N GLY A 319 -5.94 -10.70 -22.87
CA GLY A 319 -7.26 -10.76 -23.53
C GLY A 319 -8.41 -10.16 -22.72
N TRP A 320 -8.20 -9.93 -21.40
CA TRP A 320 -9.12 -9.18 -20.55
C TRP A 320 -8.57 -7.77 -20.36
N SER A 321 -9.39 -6.75 -20.63
CA SER A 321 -8.98 -5.36 -20.37
C SER A 321 -8.79 -5.11 -18.88
N VAL A 322 -7.95 -4.12 -18.52
CA VAL A 322 -7.77 -3.66 -17.13
C VAL A 322 -9.12 -3.39 -16.45
N ARG A 323 -10.06 -2.74 -17.18
CA ARG A 323 -11.39 -2.47 -16.65
C ARG A 323 -12.19 -3.75 -16.30
N ARG A 324 -12.14 -4.78 -17.17
CA ARG A 324 -12.85 -6.06 -16.90
C ARG A 324 -12.27 -6.77 -15.69
N TRP A 325 -10.94 -6.76 -15.54
CA TRP A 325 -10.28 -7.28 -14.35
C TRP A 325 -10.72 -6.53 -13.09
N GLY A 326 -10.75 -5.19 -13.13
CA GLY A 326 -11.16 -4.37 -11.99
C GLY A 326 -12.60 -4.65 -11.55
N MET A 327 -13.52 -4.72 -12.51
CA MET A 327 -14.92 -5.05 -12.22
C MET A 327 -15.06 -6.46 -11.59
N ALA A 328 -14.35 -7.45 -12.13
CA ALA A 328 -14.38 -8.81 -11.59
C ALA A 328 -13.81 -8.87 -10.16
N LEU A 329 -12.68 -8.18 -9.91
CA LEU A 329 -12.09 -8.09 -8.58
C LEU A 329 -12.99 -7.35 -7.59
N ALA A 330 -13.62 -6.23 -7.99
CA ALA A 330 -14.54 -5.49 -7.12
C ALA A 330 -15.76 -6.33 -6.71
N VAL A 331 -16.34 -7.09 -7.65
CA VAL A 331 -17.44 -8.02 -7.33
C VAL A 331 -16.97 -9.13 -6.38
N LEU A 332 -15.79 -9.71 -6.64
CA LEU A 332 -15.22 -10.74 -5.78
C LEU A 332 -14.96 -10.21 -4.36
N CYS A 333 -14.30 -9.04 -4.22
CA CYS A 333 -14.01 -8.44 -2.91
C CYS A 333 -15.30 -8.08 -2.16
N THR A 334 -16.33 -7.58 -2.86
CA THR A 334 -17.64 -7.29 -2.25
C THR A 334 -18.29 -8.58 -1.73
N ALA A 335 -18.23 -9.68 -2.48
CA ALA A 335 -18.75 -10.97 -2.03
C ALA A 335 -17.95 -11.49 -0.82
N LEU A 336 -16.62 -11.39 -0.84
CA LEU A 336 -15.76 -11.78 0.28
C LEU A 336 -16.03 -10.93 1.53
N ALA A 337 -16.25 -9.62 1.40
CA ALA A 337 -16.57 -8.74 2.52
C ALA A 337 -17.92 -9.06 3.18
N LEU A 338 -18.86 -9.67 2.44
CA LEU A 338 -20.12 -10.19 3.00
C LEU A 338 -19.92 -11.50 3.76
N MET A 339 -18.90 -12.29 3.44
CA MET A 339 -18.72 -13.66 3.94
C MET A 339 -17.63 -13.80 5.00
N LEU A 340 -16.59 -12.96 4.95
CA LEU A 340 -15.39 -13.10 5.78
C LEU A 340 -15.35 -12.08 6.91
N PRO A 341 -15.04 -12.51 8.16
CA PRO A 341 -14.79 -11.62 9.28
C PRO A 341 -13.35 -11.08 9.22
N MET A 342 -13.09 -10.11 8.34
CA MET A 342 -11.76 -9.51 8.14
C MET A 342 -11.44 -8.49 9.25
N HIS A 343 -11.03 -8.98 10.45
CA HIS A 343 -10.68 -8.14 11.60
C HIS A 343 -9.25 -8.37 12.11
N SER A 344 -8.51 -9.34 11.56
CA SER A 344 -7.17 -9.71 12.02
C SER A 344 -6.10 -9.03 11.16
N LEU A 345 -5.91 -7.71 11.34
CA LEU A 345 -5.01 -6.89 10.52
C LEU A 345 -3.54 -7.25 10.74
N GLU A 346 -3.08 -7.40 11.98
CA GLU A 346 -1.67 -7.68 12.30
C GLU A 346 -1.16 -8.99 11.66
N PRO A 347 -1.81 -10.17 11.84
CA PRO A 347 -1.37 -11.39 11.18
C PRO A 347 -1.34 -11.28 9.66
N PHE A 348 -2.28 -10.55 9.07
CA PHE A 348 -2.31 -10.30 7.63
C PHE A 348 -1.11 -9.48 7.18
N LEU A 349 -0.78 -8.39 7.87
CA LEU A 349 0.40 -7.55 7.59
C LEU A 349 1.70 -8.33 7.69
N LEU A 350 1.88 -9.12 8.75
CA LEU A 350 3.08 -9.93 8.94
C LEU A 350 3.23 -11.02 7.88
N MET A 351 2.12 -11.64 7.48
CA MET A 351 2.09 -12.59 6.36
C MET A 351 2.53 -11.92 5.06
N LEU A 352 2.01 -10.74 4.73
CA LEU A 352 2.41 -9.98 3.54
C LEU A 352 3.89 -9.61 3.59
N SER A 353 4.36 -9.14 4.76
CA SER A 353 5.76 -8.78 4.95
C SER A 353 6.70 -9.96 4.72
N SER A 354 6.32 -11.18 5.15
CA SER A 354 7.14 -12.38 4.94
C SER A 354 7.41 -12.69 3.46
N VAL A 355 6.50 -12.30 2.58
CA VAL A 355 6.59 -12.52 1.12
C VAL A 355 7.21 -11.31 0.41
N PHE A 356 6.72 -10.10 0.69
CA PHE A 356 7.05 -8.91 -0.10
C PHE A 356 8.30 -8.18 0.36
N VAL A 357 8.69 -8.26 1.63
CA VAL A 357 9.97 -7.71 2.11
C VAL A 357 11.14 -8.35 1.35
N PRO A 358 11.31 -9.69 1.35
CA PRO A 358 12.40 -10.31 0.61
C PRO A 358 12.26 -10.15 -0.90
N LEU A 359 11.02 -10.12 -1.45
CA LEU A 359 10.77 -9.89 -2.86
C LEU A 359 11.36 -8.55 -3.31
N TYR A 360 11.03 -7.49 -2.56
CA TYR A 360 11.46 -6.13 -2.88
C TYR A 360 12.91 -5.84 -2.50
N GLY A 361 13.49 -6.54 -1.55
CA GLY A 361 14.94 -6.55 -1.33
C GLY A 361 15.70 -6.92 -2.60
N VAL A 362 15.24 -7.98 -3.29
CA VAL A 362 15.82 -8.40 -4.57
C VAL A 362 15.53 -7.42 -5.70
N ILE A 363 14.28 -6.94 -5.84
CA ILE A 363 13.88 -5.97 -6.88
C ILE A 363 14.71 -4.70 -6.78
N LEU A 364 14.78 -4.10 -5.59
CA LEU A 364 15.52 -2.86 -5.34
C LEU A 364 17.00 -3.03 -5.66
N ALA A 365 17.64 -4.10 -5.18
CA ALA A 365 19.05 -4.35 -5.45
C ALA A 365 19.37 -4.53 -6.94
N ARG A 366 18.51 -5.22 -7.68
CA ARG A 366 18.75 -5.55 -9.09
C ARG A 366 18.40 -4.42 -10.04
N LEU A 367 17.35 -3.66 -9.77
CA LEU A 367 16.84 -2.65 -10.68
C LEU A 367 17.35 -1.23 -10.37
N ALA A 368 17.88 -0.97 -9.18
CA ALA A 368 18.43 0.33 -8.83
C ALA A 368 19.57 0.72 -9.78
N GLY A 369 19.47 1.92 -10.37
CA GLY A 369 20.47 2.47 -11.30
C GLY A 369 20.53 1.78 -12.67
N GLN A 370 19.56 0.90 -13.01
CA GLN A 370 19.45 0.34 -14.35
C GLN A 370 18.76 1.34 -15.30
N THR A 371 19.37 1.54 -16.47
CA THR A 371 18.85 2.48 -17.47
C THR A 371 17.79 1.85 -18.38
N ASN A 372 17.86 0.54 -18.63
CA ASN A 372 16.99 -0.18 -19.57
C ASN A 372 16.28 -1.37 -18.91
N VAL A 373 15.51 -1.09 -17.84
CA VAL A 373 14.81 -2.13 -17.07
C VAL A 373 13.88 -2.97 -17.94
N ALA A 374 13.26 -2.39 -18.97
CA ALA A 374 12.34 -3.11 -19.86
C ALA A 374 13.03 -4.25 -20.63
N LEU A 375 14.31 -4.11 -20.99
CA LEU A 375 15.05 -5.16 -21.68
C LEU A 375 15.29 -6.40 -20.80
N LEU A 376 15.34 -6.21 -19.48
CA LEU A 376 15.55 -7.32 -18.54
C LEU A 376 14.39 -8.32 -18.54
N MET A 377 13.16 -7.89 -18.89
CA MET A 377 11.96 -8.76 -18.89
C MET A 377 12.07 -9.94 -19.85
N THR A 378 12.85 -9.81 -20.93
CA THR A 378 12.97 -10.84 -21.98
C THR A 378 14.28 -11.65 -21.89
N GLN A 379 15.22 -11.25 -21.02
CA GLN A 379 16.54 -11.90 -20.92
C GLN A 379 16.45 -13.34 -20.39
N HIS A 380 15.55 -13.60 -19.45
CA HIS A 380 15.40 -14.91 -18.82
C HIS A 380 13.94 -15.34 -18.73
N ARG A 381 13.68 -16.63 -18.93
CA ARG A 381 12.38 -17.21 -18.56
C ARG A 381 12.24 -17.32 -17.04
N VAL A 382 13.32 -17.74 -16.38
CA VAL A 382 13.44 -17.82 -14.92
C VAL A 382 14.80 -17.29 -14.52
N ASN A 383 14.83 -16.28 -13.66
CA ASN A 383 16.07 -15.81 -13.05
C ASN A 383 16.31 -16.60 -11.74
N THR A 384 16.98 -17.75 -11.87
CA THR A 384 17.16 -18.70 -10.78
C THR A 384 17.81 -18.10 -9.55
N SER A 385 18.80 -17.19 -9.73
CA SER A 385 19.45 -16.54 -8.59
C SER A 385 18.53 -15.55 -7.87
N ALA A 386 17.69 -14.81 -8.59
CA ALA A 386 16.70 -13.94 -7.97
C ALA A 386 15.65 -14.75 -7.17
N VAL A 387 15.18 -15.85 -7.77
CA VAL A 387 14.22 -16.76 -7.13
C VAL A 387 14.82 -17.39 -5.86
N ALA A 388 16.05 -17.91 -5.95
CA ALA A 388 16.72 -18.54 -4.80
C ALA A 388 16.90 -17.53 -3.65
N ILE A 389 17.33 -16.29 -3.93
CA ILE A 389 17.51 -15.25 -2.92
C ILE A 389 16.15 -14.88 -2.28
N TRP A 390 15.10 -14.77 -3.06
CA TRP A 390 13.75 -14.52 -2.52
C TRP A 390 13.30 -15.64 -1.58
N LEU A 391 13.44 -16.90 -1.97
CA LEU A 391 13.06 -18.05 -1.13
C LEU A 391 13.91 -18.14 0.16
N ILE A 392 15.22 -17.85 0.07
CA ILE A 392 16.09 -17.73 1.25
C ILE A 392 15.57 -16.60 2.15
N GLY A 393 15.16 -15.48 1.58
CA GLY A 393 14.59 -14.38 2.34
C GLY A 393 13.27 -14.74 3.03
N VAL A 394 12.35 -15.43 2.36
CA VAL A 394 11.11 -15.93 2.99
C VAL A 394 11.44 -16.85 4.17
N ALA A 395 12.36 -17.80 3.99
CA ALA A 395 12.80 -18.68 5.07
C ALA A 395 13.44 -17.89 6.21
N CYS A 396 14.31 -16.93 5.91
CA CYS A 396 14.94 -16.03 6.90
C CYS A 396 13.89 -15.26 7.71
N TYR A 397 12.87 -14.71 7.05
CA TYR A 397 11.80 -13.98 7.74
C TYR A 397 11.13 -14.85 8.82
N HIS A 398 10.70 -16.04 8.42
CA HIS A 398 10.04 -16.97 9.36
C HIS A 398 10.97 -17.47 10.46
N LEU A 399 12.26 -17.72 10.15
CA LEU A 399 13.26 -18.10 11.15
C LEU A 399 13.49 -16.96 12.15
N CYS A 400 13.64 -15.71 11.68
CA CYS A 400 13.76 -14.55 12.57
C CYS A 400 12.53 -14.39 13.46
N ALA A 401 11.33 -14.49 12.89
CA ALA A 401 10.08 -14.38 13.64
C ALA A 401 9.93 -15.47 14.73
N GLN A 402 10.45 -16.69 14.50
CA GLN A 402 10.34 -17.79 15.44
C GLN A 402 11.49 -17.83 16.47
N LEU A 403 12.74 -17.63 16.02
CA LEU A 403 13.93 -17.82 16.85
C LEU A 403 14.39 -16.55 17.56
N ALA A 404 14.11 -15.39 17.01
CA ALA A 404 14.54 -14.10 17.53
C ALA A 404 13.44 -13.02 17.38
N PRO A 405 12.22 -13.25 17.90
CA PRO A 405 11.10 -12.32 17.68
C PRO A 405 11.40 -10.90 18.15
N SER A 406 12.24 -10.74 19.18
CA SER A 406 12.63 -9.44 19.71
C SER A 406 13.47 -8.59 18.74
N TRP A 407 14.06 -9.19 17.71
CA TRP A 407 14.89 -8.48 16.71
C TRP A 407 14.07 -7.96 15.54
N GLY A 408 12.81 -8.39 15.43
CA GLY A 408 12.02 -8.20 14.24
C GLY A 408 12.50 -9.08 13.08
N ALA A 409 11.71 -9.18 12.03
CA ALA A 409 12.02 -10.03 10.89
C ALA A 409 12.19 -9.25 9.57
N ALA A 410 11.52 -8.10 9.40
CA ALA A 410 11.48 -7.39 8.13
C ALA A 410 12.85 -6.78 7.77
N LEU A 411 13.46 -6.00 8.66
CA LEU A 411 14.72 -5.33 8.37
C LEU A 411 15.90 -6.30 8.14
N PRO A 412 16.14 -7.34 8.99
CA PRO A 412 17.17 -8.32 8.74
C PRO A 412 16.98 -9.05 7.40
N THR A 413 15.75 -9.42 7.08
CA THR A 413 15.41 -10.11 5.82
C THR A 413 15.61 -9.20 4.61
N LEU A 414 15.17 -7.94 4.68
CA LEU A 414 15.39 -6.95 3.63
C LEU A 414 16.89 -6.77 3.36
N ALA A 415 17.68 -6.56 4.42
CA ALA A 415 19.12 -6.37 4.33
C ALA A 415 19.81 -7.59 3.71
N LEU A 416 19.48 -8.79 4.17
CA LEU A 416 20.03 -10.04 3.63
C LEU A 416 19.75 -10.18 2.13
N THR A 417 18.48 -10.07 1.73
CA THR A 417 18.09 -10.28 0.33
C THR A 417 18.63 -9.19 -0.59
N PHE A 418 18.66 -7.95 -0.11
CA PHE A 418 19.26 -6.83 -0.84
C PHE A 418 20.76 -7.03 -1.07
N LEU A 419 21.54 -7.37 -0.03
CA LEU A 419 22.97 -7.59 -0.14
C LEU A 419 23.30 -8.80 -1.01
N LEU A 420 22.62 -9.93 -0.84
CA LEU A 420 22.83 -11.11 -1.70
C LEU A 420 22.54 -10.80 -3.17
N ALA A 421 21.48 -10.03 -3.45
CA ALA A 421 21.12 -9.66 -4.81
C ALA A 421 22.12 -8.66 -5.44
N LEU A 422 22.72 -7.76 -4.66
CA LEU A 422 23.81 -6.87 -5.10
C LEU A 422 25.07 -7.66 -5.46
N LEU A 423 25.49 -8.59 -4.62
CA LEU A 423 26.64 -9.45 -4.87
C LEU A 423 26.45 -10.32 -6.12
N GLY A 424 25.25 -10.84 -6.33
CA GLY A 424 24.91 -11.60 -7.55
C GLY A 424 24.94 -10.76 -8.82
N ARG A 425 24.62 -9.46 -8.73
CA ARG A 425 24.68 -8.51 -9.87
C ARG A 425 26.12 -8.25 -10.34
N SER A 426 27.04 -8.07 -9.43
CA SER A 426 28.46 -7.83 -9.70
C SER A 426 29.09 -8.98 -10.51
N ARG A 427 28.75 -10.23 -10.19
CA ARG A 427 29.29 -11.41 -10.88
C ARG A 427 28.78 -11.56 -12.32
N THR A 428 27.53 -11.20 -12.59
CA THR A 428 26.96 -11.29 -13.95
C THR A 428 27.53 -10.24 -14.89
N ASN A 429 27.82 -9.04 -14.40
CA ASN A 429 28.47 -7.99 -15.21
C ASN A 429 29.91 -8.36 -15.58
N ASN A 430 30.65 -8.98 -14.66
CA ASN A 430 32.06 -9.42 -14.96
C ASN A 430 32.11 -10.61 -15.91
N ALA A 431 31.13 -11.52 -15.86
CA ALA A 431 31.05 -12.65 -16.79
C ALA A 431 30.70 -12.20 -18.22
N GLY A 432 29.88 -11.16 -18.37
CA GLY A 432 29.56 -10.58 -19.68
C GLY A 432 30.70 -9.86 -20.35
N VAL A 433 31.57 -9.22 -19.58
CA VAL A 433 32.77 -8.54 -20.10
C VAL A 433 33.87 -9.56 -20.48
N SER A 434 34.01 -10.68 -19.75
CA SER A 434 34.97 -11.74 -20.04
C SER A 434 34.60 -12.63 -21.25
N ALA A 435 33.31 -12.68 -21.62
CA ALA A 435 32.84 -13.42 -22.79
C ALA A 435 32.85 -12.61 -24.09
N ALA A 436 33.11 -11.29 -24.00
CA ALA A 436 33.21 -10.37 -25.15
C ALA A 436 34.64 -9.90 -25.44
N ALA A 437 35.65 -10.37 -24.68
CA ALA A 437 37.08 -10.22 -24.89
C ALA A 437 37.68 -11.55 -25.32
#